data_d575556d9fa8d262d956c76ec169876f
#
_entry.id   d575556d9fa8d262d956c76ec169876f
#
_cell.length_a   1.000
_cell.length_b   1.000
_cell.length_c   1.000
_cell.angle_alpha   90.00
_cell.angle_beta   90.00
_cell.angle_gamma   90.00
#
_symmetry.space_group_name_H-M   'P 1'
#
loop_
_entity.id
_entity.type
_entity.pdbx_description
1 polymer ?
#
loop_
_entity_poly.entity_id
_entity_poly.type
_entity_poly.pdbx_seq_one_letter_code
_entity_poly.pdbx_strand_id
1 'polypeptide(L)'
;MKTYEPTCVLDIRAELGEHPIWSAQDSCLYWLDIEKTTINRFVPATGGNKVWKLPTRPGCFALSDAGTVVIAAQDGFYELDLRSGAVEHVLAPAHDPAVMRFNDGHTDARGRFWISTVRADMNLSETAENSYFRLDGRGLQKVLKSVGIPNGTAFSPDGKLMYRAQSESRQVFQYDYDLDTGTPSNERAFATIPERYGMPDGATIDADGAYWVAVAAPPGGPPTGGVARFTPDGKLDRFVNLPVPFVTMVAFGGPNLSTLYITTARLEQFMPQAPEGAGNLFAMETAHRGIAEPKVKQAFLKRPS
;
A
#
# COMPACT_ATOMS: atom_id res chain seq x y z
N MET A 1 -14.41 6.58 24.69
CA MET A 1 -13.82 5.37 24.04
C MET A 1 -13.96 5.57 22.55
N LYS A 2 -12.88 5.57 21.80
CA LYS A 2 -12.97 5.69 20.34
C LYS A 2 -13.51 4.38 19.78
N THR A 3 -14.57 4.46 18.99
CA THR A 3 -15.20 3.29 18.38
C THR A 3 -14.48 2.98 17.08
N TYR A 4 -14.06 1.75 16.89
CA TYR A 4 -13.51 1.26 15.62
C TYR A 4 -14.66 0.98 14.64
N GLU A 5 -15.33 2.04 14.19
CA GLU A 5 -16.46 1.98 13.28
C GLU A 5 -16.07 2.64 11.94
N PRO A 6 -15.78 1.86 10.88
CA PRO A 6 -15.47 2.41 9.58
C PRO A 6 -16.68 3.15 8.99
N THR A 7 -16.45 4.38 8.54
CA THR A 7 -17.44 5.18 7.83
C THR A 7 -16.95 5.53 6.44
N CYS A 8 -17.84 5.56 5.46
CA CYS A 8 -17.52 6.05 4.12
C CYS A 8 -17.26 7.57 4.20
N VAL A 9 -16.06 7.99 3.78
CA VAL A 9 -15.67 9.41 3.76
C VAL A 9 -15.61 9.97 2.34
N LEU A 10 -15.61 9.10 1.32
CA LEU A 10 -15.68 9.47 -0.09
C LEU A 10 -16.34 8.35 -0.89
N ASP A 11 -17.52 8.63 -1.45
CA ASP A 11 -18.19 7.73 -2.40
C ASP A 11 -17.63 7.98 -3.80
N ILE A 12 -16.66 7.15 -4.21
CA ILE A 12 -15.90 7.34 -5.45
C ILE A 12 -15.97 6.11 -6.38
N ARG A 13 -16.33 4.96 -5.83
CA ARG A 13 -16.44 3.69 -6.56
C ARG A 13 -15.20 3.39 -7.39
N ALA A 14 -14.04 3.39 -6.73
CA ALA A 14 -12.78 3.02 -7.33
C ALA A 14 -12.82 1.57 -7.82
N GLU A 15 -12.28 1.30 -9.01
CA GLU A 15 -12.15 -0.08 -9.49
C GLU A 15 -11.13 -0.85 -8.65
N LEU A 16 -9.97 -0.23 -8.38
CA LEU A 16 -8.97 -0.76 -7.46
C LEU A 16 -8.36 0.41 -6.68
N GLY A 17 -9.09 0.85 -5.62
CA GLY A 17 -8.59 1.86 -4.70
C GLY A 17 -7.43 1.29 -3.90
N GLU A 18 -6.28 1.99 -3.85
CA GLU A 18 -5.04 1.46 -3.31
C GLU A 18 -4.10 2.54 -2.78
N HIS A 19 -3.13 2.09 -2.03
CA HIS A 19 -1.94 2.81 -1.61
C HIS A 19 -2.22 4.21 -1.01
N PRO A 20 -3.02 4.30 0.07
CA PRO A 20 -3.29 5.57 0.73
C PRO A 20 -2.04 6.06 1.47
N ILE A 21 -1.70 7.35 1.32
CA ILE A 21 -0.62 8.04 2.04
C ILE A 21 -1.14 9.37 2.56
N TRP A 22 -1.00 9.59 3.86
CA TRP A 22 -1.33 10.87 4.48
C TRP A 22 -0.18 11.88 4.36
N SER A 23 -0.45 13.04 3.79
CA SER A 23 0.45 14.19 3.83
C SER A 23 0.06 15.11 5.00
N ALA A 24 0.86 15.08 6.07
CA ALA A 24 0.64 15.99 7.19
C ALA A 24 0.88 17.46 6.78
N GLN A 25 1.78 17.70 5.82
CA GLN A 25 2.07 19.03 5.28
C GLN A 25 0.85 19.63 4.57
N ASP A 26 0.14 18.79 3.78
CA ASP A 26 -0.98 19.25 2.96
C ASP A 26 -2.34 18.99 3.63
N SER A 27 -2.34 18.31 4.79
CA SER A 27 -3.54 17.88 5.53
C SER A 27 -4.53 17.13 4.65
N CYS A 28 -4.03 16.22 3.82
CA CYS A 28 -4.81 15.45 2.86
C CYS A 28 -4.28 14.02 2.69
N LEU A 29 -5.12 13.16 2.13
CA LEU A 29 -4.77 11.79 1.76
C LEU A 29 -4.56 11.71 0.25
N TYR A 30 -3.41 11.19 -0.18
CA TYR A 30 -3.19 10.74 -1.55
C TYR A 30 -3.47 9.25 -1.65
N TRP A 31 -4.03 8.78 -2.77
CA TRP A 31 -4.34 7.38 -3.00
C TRP A 31 -4.51 7.09 -4.50
N LEU A 32 -4.42 5.84 -4.91
CA LEU A 32 -4.53 5.38 -6.30
C LEU A 32 -5.91 4.78 -6.58
N ASP A 33 -6.40 4.95 -7.81
CA ASP A 33 -7.26 3.96 -8.46
C ASP A 33 -6.43 3.32 -9.57
N ILE A 34 -5.92 2.14 -9.31
CA ILE A 34 -4.96 1.45 -10.18
C ILE A 34 -5.58 1.19 -11.55
N GLU A 35 -6.81 0.66 -11.59
CA GLU A 35 -7.45 0.29 -12.85
C GLU A 35 -7.96 1.50 -13.64
N LYS A 36 -8.33 2.58 -12.96
CA LYS A 36 -8.64 3.86 -13.63
C LYS A 36 -7.40 4.67 -13.98
N THR A 37 -6.19 4.18 -13.65
CA THR A 37 -4.91 4.87 -13.91
C THR A 37 -4.90 6.30 -13.38
N THR A 38 -5.24 6.46 -12.10
CA THR A 38 -5.31 7.78 -11.46
C THR A 38 -4.62 7.79 -10.11
N ILE A 39 -4.08 8.97 -9.77
CA ILE A 39 -3.77 9.34 -8.41
C ILE A 39 -4.76 10.40 -7.94
N ASN A 40 -5.21 10.28 -6.71
CA ASN A 40 -6.25 11.09 -6.11
C ASN A 40 -5.70 11.81 -4.88
N ARG A 41 -6.26 12.99 -4.58
CA ARG A 41 -6.00 13.77 -3.38
C ARG A 41 -7.32 14.11 -2.70
N PHE A 42 -7.59 13.45 -1.60
CA PHE A 42 -8.77 13.68 -0.77
C PHE A 42 -8.44 14.63 0.38
N VAL A 43 -9.24 15.68 0.55
CA VAL A 43 -9.13 16.67 1.62
C VAL A 43 -10.28 16.47 2.62
N PRO A 44 -10.06 15.84 3.78
CA PRO A 44 -11.15 15.50 4.71
C PRO A 44 -11.94 16.71 5.20
N ALA A 45 -11.28 17.84 5.39
CA ALA A 45 -11.93 19.06 5.89
C ALA A 45 -13.01 19.63 4.96
N THR A 46 -12.93 19.33 3.66
CA THR A 46 -13.87 19.82 2.65
C THR A 46 -14.64 18.72 1.93
N GLY A 47 -14.24 17.46 2.09
CA GLY A 47 -14.74 16.34 1.31
C GLY A 47 -14.30 16.35 -0.17
N GLY A 48 -13.46 17.32 -0.57
CA GLY A 48 -13.02 17.47 -1.95
C GLY A 48 -12.01 16.40 -2.36
N ASN A 49 -12.12 15.90 -3.60
CA ASN A 49 -11.19 14.96 -4.20
C ASN A 49 -10.69 15.49 -5.54
N LYS A 50 -9.38 15.72 -5.67
CA LYS A 50 -8.72 16.09 -6.92
C LYS A 50 -8.10 14.85 -7.54
N VAL A 51 -8.18 14.74 -8.87
CA VAL A 51 -7.71 13.58 -9.63
C VAL A 51 -6.71 14.01 -10.69
N TRP A 52 -5.61 13.26 -10.82
CA TRP A 52 -4.67 13.34 -11.93
C TRP A 52 -4.66 12.02 -12.67
N LYS A 53 -4.70 12.09 -14.00
CA LYS A 53 -4.52 10.93 -14.86
C LYS A 53 -3.04 10.59 -14.99
N LEU A 54 -2.76 9.29 -15.01
CA LEU A 54 -1.43 8.75 -15.22
C LEU A 54 -1.33 8.13 -16.62
N PRO A 55 -0.15 8.10 -17.24
CA PRO A 55 0.02 7.55 -18.59
C PRO A 55 -0.16 6.04 -18.64
N THR A 56 0.12 5.33 -17.55
CA THR A 56 0.05 3.88 -17.47
C THR A 56 -0.41 3.43 -16.07
N ARG A 57 -0.70 2.16 -15.92
CA ARG A 57 -1.23 1.52 -14.71
C ARG A 57 -0.24 1.65 -13.54
N PRO A 58 -0.57 2.39 -12.46
CA PRO A 58 0.29 2.49 -11.29
C PRO A 58 0.21 1.21 -10.45
N GLY A 59 1.26 0.91 -9.68
CA GLY A 59 1.23 -0.10 -8.62
C GLY A 59 1.19 0.56 -7.25
N CYS A 60 2.18 1.40 -6.99
CA CYS A 60 2.29 2.15 -5.73
C CYS A 60 2.97 3.51 -5.99
N PHE A 61 3.04 4.35 -4.97
CA PHE A 61 3.73 5.63 -5.06
C PHE A 61 4.35 6.02 -3.72
N ALA A 62 5.18 7.05 -3.73
CA ALA A 62 5.70 7.68 -2.53
C ALA A 62 5.69 9.21 -2.70
N LEU A 63 5.46 9.94 -1.60
CA LEU A 63 5.69 11.39 -1.57
C LEU A 63 7.20 11.65 -1.53
N SER A 64 7.70 12.59 -2.32
CA SER A 64 9.11 12.91 -2.35
C SER A 64 9.48 14.05 -1.39
N ASP A 65 10.76 14.12 -1.03
CA ASP A 65 11.31 15.23 -0.25
C ASP A 65 11.37 16.54 -1.04
N ALA A 66 11.24 16.49 -2.37
CA ALA A 66 11.13 17.65 -3.24
C ALA A 66 9.69 18.20 -3.41
N GLY A 67 8.68 17.56 -2.80
CA GLY A 67 7.28 17.99 -2.91
C GLY A 67 6.58 17.52 -4.18
N THR A 68 7.12 16.50 -4.84
CA THR A 68 6.51 15.76 -5.96
C THR A 68 6.01 14.39 -5.50
N VAL A 69 5.41 13.62 -6.40
CA VAL A 69 5.01 12.24 -6.18
C VAL A 69 5.79 11.33 -7.11
N VAL A 70 6.44 10.32 -6.56
CA VAL A 70 7.13 9.27 -7.32
C VAL A 70 6.23 8.08 -7.44
N ILE A 71 5.88 7.68 -8.64
CA ILE A 71 4.91 6.63 -8.95
C ILE A 71 5.65 5.47 -9.60
N ALA A 72 5.57 4.28 -8.99
CA ALA A 72 6.01 3.03 -9.59
C ALA A 72 4.83 2.45 -10.40
N ALA A 73 4.93 2.52 -11.71
CA ALA A 73 3.91 2.09 -12.65
C ALA A 73 4.38 0.90 -13.50
N GLN A 74 3.50 0.31 -14.28
CA GLN A 74 3.76 -0.93 -15.03
C GLN A 74 5.00 -0.86 -15.90
N ASP A 75 5.24 0.26 -16.58
CA ASP A 75 6.33 0.45 -17.54
C ASP A 75 7.48 1.35 -17.01
N GLY A 76 7.51 1.64 -15.71
CA GLY A 76 8.59 2.37 -15.07
C GLY A 76 8.16 3.31 -13.98
N PHE A 77 9.01 4.27 -13.68
CA PHE A 77 8.74 5.28 -12.67
C PHE A 77 8.39 6.61 -13.31
N TYR A 78 7.44 7.28 -12.70
CA TYR A 78 6.99 8.62 -13.10
C TYR A 78 7.12 9.58 -11.92
N GLU A 79 7.42 10.83 -12.23
CA GLU A 79 7.35 11.92 -11.27
C GLU A 79 6.18 12.83 -11.64
N LEU A 80 5.26 13.05 -10.68
CA LEU A 80 4.14 13.97 -10.80
C LEU A 80 4.42 15.24 -10.02
N ASP A 81 4.45 16.39 -10.70
CA ASP A 81 4.40 17.71 -10.06
C ASP A 81 2.95 18.04 -9.68
N LEU A 82 2.69 18.12 -8.39
CA LEU A 82 1.34 18.35 -7.86
C LEU A 82 0.77 19.75 -8.17
N ARG A 83 1.63 20.72 -8.52
CA ARG A 83 1.23 22.10 -8.85
C ARG A 83 0.81 22.20 -10.30
N SER A 84 1.69 21.82 -11.20
CA SER A 84 1.44 21.89 -12.65
C SER A 84 0.57 20.75 -13.15
N GLY A 85 0.62 19.60 -12.48
CA GLY A 85 0.02 18.35 -12.95
C GLY A 85 0.85 17.63 -14.02
N ALA A 86 2.07 18.10 -14.30
CA ALA A 86 2.98 17.45 -15.25
C ALA A 86 3.41 16.08 -14.71
N VAL A 87 3.43 15.09 -15.59
CA VAL A 87 3.85 13.72 -15.31
C VAL A 87 4.99 13.38 -16.25
N GLU A 88 6.16 13.06 -15.71
CA GLU A 88 7.36 12.75 -16.48
C GLU A 88 7.85 11.33 -16.19
N HIS A 89 8.20 10.56 -17.23
CA HIS A 89 8.85 9.26 -17.08
C HIS A 89 10.31 9.47 -16.71
N VAL A 90 10.73 8.93 -15.54
CA VAL A 90 12.07 9.23 -14.98
C VAL A 90 12.98 8.01 -14.92
N LEU A 91 12.43 6.79 -14.85
CA LEU A 91 13.24 5.57 -14.75
C LEU A 91 12.49 4.38 -15.36
N ALA A 92 13.18 3.57 -16.16
CA ALA A 92 12.63 2.33 -16.69
C ALA A 92 12.46 1.24 -15.61
N PRO A 93 11.52 0.30 -15.77
CA PRO A 93 11.34 -0.81 -14.84
C PRO A 93 12.50 -1.81 -14.99
N ALA A 94 12.70 -2.63 -13.95
CA ALA A 94 13.67 -3.74 -13.99
C ALA A 94 12.97 -5.09 -14.31
N HIS A 95 11.80 -5.07 -14.92
CA HIS A 95 11.02 -6.23 -15.35
C HIS A 95 10.43 -5.98 -16.74
N ASP A 96 9.95 -7.04 -17.40
CA ASP A 96 9.18 -6.91 -18.63
C ASP A 96 7.76 -6.41 -18.32
N PRO A 97 7.37 -5.19 -18.75
CA PRO A 97 6.06 -4.63 -18.47
C PRO A 97 4.90 -5.34 -19.18
N ALA A 98 5.18 -6.18 -20.18
CA ALA A 98 4.17 -7.04 -20.80
C ALA A 98 3.77 -8.22 -19.91
N VAL A 99 4.64 -8.62 -18.98
CA VAL A 99 4.46 -9.78 -18.10
C VAL A 99 4.20 -9.37 -16.67
N MET A 100 4.90 -8.35 -16.17
CA MET A 100 4.90 -7.95 -14.77
C MET A 100 4.49 -6.48 -14.62
N ARG A 101 3.98 -6.12 -13.45
CA ARG A 101 3.80 -4.74 -13.00
C ARG A 101 4.31 -4.57 -11.58
N PHE A 102 4.58 -3.33 -11.19
CA PHE A 102 4.73 -3.02 -9.77
C PHE A 102 3.39 -3.19 -9.04
N ASN A 103 3.47 -3.52 -7.74
CA ASN A 103 2.32 -3.76 -6.88
C ASN A 103 2.42 -2.91 -5.61
N ASP A 104 2.57 -3.54 -4.46
CA ASP A 104 2.69 -2.88 -3.16
C ASP A 104 4.09 -2.29 -2.95
N GLY A 105 4.18 -1.26 -2.12
CA GLY A 105 5.45 -0.64 -1.77
C GLY A 105 5.36 0.21 -0.51
N HIS A 106 6.53 0.60 0.01
CA HIS A 106 6.62 1.45 1.20
C HIS A 106 7.99 2.16 1.24
N THR A 107 8.05 3.33 1.84
CA THR A 107 9.31 4.06 1.98
C THR A 107 9.91 3.79 3.36
N ASP A 108 11.19 3.44 3.44
CA ASP A 108 11.86 3.29 4.73
C ASP A 108 12.31 4.65 5.31
N ALA A 109 12.73 4.66 6.57
CA ALA A 109 13.12 5.88 7.29
C ALA A 109 14.36 6.60 6.71
N ARG A 110 15.10 5.98 5.78
CA ARG A 110 16.21 6.61 5.02
C ARG A 110 15.76 7.15 3.66
N GLY A 111 14.46 7.03 3.33
CA GLY A 111 13.89 7.50 2.08
C GLY A 111 14.14 6.57 0.89
N ARG A 112 14.42 5.28 1.12
CA ARG A 112 14.49 4.26 0.06
C ARG A 112 13.10 3.74 -0.21
N PHE A 113 12.72 3.64 -1.47
CA PHE A 113 11.42 3.14 -1.86
C PHE A 113 11.49 1.65 -2.16
N TRP A 114 10.79 0.86 -1.39
CA TRP A 114 10.61 -0.58 -1.56
C TRP A 114 9.37 -0.86 -2.35
N ILE A 115 9.48 -1.74 -3.35
CA ILE A 115 8.40 -1.99 -4.29
C ILE A 115 8.39 -3.48 -4.64
N SER A 116 7.22 -4.10 -4.60
CA SER A 116 7.04 -5.47 -5.07
C SER A 116 6.54 -5.51 -6.51
N THR A 117 6.66 -6.68 -7.16
CA THR A 117 6.06 -6.95 -8.46
C THR A 117 5.04 -8.07 -8.39
N VAL A 118 4.09 -8.05 -9.32
CA VAL A 118 3.10 -9.10 -9.54
C VAL A 118 2.86 -9.25 -11.04
N ARG A 119 2.30 -10.37 -11.48
CA ARG A 119 1.88 -10.54 -12.88
C ARG A 119 0.87 -9.48 -13.29
N ALA A 120 1.08 -8.90 -14.46
CA ALA A 120 0.23 -7.83 -14.98
C ALA A 120 -1.21 -8.30 -15.29
N ASP A 121 -1.36 -9.57 -15.69
CA ASP A 121 -2.64 -10.22 -15.99
C ASP A 121 -3.35 -10.82 -14.77
N MET A 122 -2.73 -10.73 -13.57
CA MET A 122 -3.22 -11.33 -12.33
C MET A 122 -3.53 -12.84 -12.43
N ASN A 123 -2.92 -13.56 -13.38
CA ASN A 123 -3.06 -15.00 -13.50
C ASN A 123 -2.26 -15.72 -12.42
N LEU A 124 -2.91 -16.04 -11.32
CA LEU A 124 -2.30 -16.68 -10.15
C LEU A 124 -1.98 -18.17 -10.36
N SER A 125 -2.51 -18.79 -11.41
CA SER A 125 -2.23 -20.19 -11.74
C SER A 125 -0.81 -20.39 -12.28
N GLU A 126 -0.18 -19.35 -12.80
CA GLU A 126 1.20 -19.36 -13.21
C GLU A 126 2.12 -18.82 -12.11
N THR A 127 3.03 -19.66 -11.64
CA THR A 127 4.05 -19.27 -10.66
C THR A 127 5.07 -18.34 -11.30
N ALA A 128 4.76 -17.06 -11.37
CA ALA A 128 5.77 -16.06 -11.69
C ALA A 128 6.68 -15.82 -10.47
N GLU A 129 7.97 -15.74 -10.71
CA GLU A 129 8.91 -15.29 -9.70
C GLU A 129 8.72 -13.78 -9.48
N ASN A 130 7.91 -13.43 -8.49
CA ASN A 130 7.76 -12.06 -8.04
C ASN A 130 8.99 -11.60 -7.27
N SER A 131 9.18 -10.30 -7.16
CA SER A 131 10.39 -9.73 -6.58
C SER A 131 10.08 -8.49 -5.78
N TYR A 132 10.92 -8.24 -4.79
CA TYR A 132 11.01 -6.93 -4.16
C TYR A 132 12.22 -6.18 -4.71
N PHE A 133 11.97 -4.96 -5.13
CA PHE A 133 12.97 -4.00 -5.55
C PHE A 133 13.12 -2.91 -4.50
N ARG A 134 14.27 -2.31 -4.46
CA ARG A 134 14.55 -1.12 -3.67
C ARG A 134 15.17 -0.06 -4.56
N LEU A 135 14.54 1.10 -4.59
CA LEU A 135 15.07 2.31 -5.22
C LEU A 135 15.84 3.11 -4.17
N ASP A 136 17.14 3.28 -4.38
CA ASP A 136 18.05 4.02 -3.50
C ASP A 136 19.11 4.79 -4.32
N GLY A 137 20.13 5.36 -3.65
CA GLY A 137 21.21 6.12 -4.30
C GLY A 137 22.06 5.32 -5.31
N ARG A 138 21.88 3.99 -5.38
CA ARG A 138 22.51 3.10 -6.36
C ARG A 138 21.57 2.73 -7.50
N GLY A 139 20.36 3.31 -7.54
CA GLY A 139 19.30 3.02 -8.50
C GLY A 139 18.37 1.91 -8.04
N LEU A 140 17.61 1.35 -8.99
CA LEU A 140 16.65 0.28 -8.74
C LEU A 140 17.35 -1.08 -8.66
N GLN A 141 17.25 -1.75 -7.52
CA GLN A 141 17.93 -3.02 -7.25
C GLN A 141 16.91 -4.10 -6.85
N LYS A 142 17.02 -5.29 -7.42
CA LYS A 142 16.32 -6.49 -6.96
C LYS A 142 16.96 -6.96 -5.65
N VAL A 143 16.17 -7.06 -4.57
CA VAL A 143 16.67 -7.40 -3.22
C VAL A 143 16.16 -8.75 -2.74
N LEU A 144 14.87 -9.03 -2.89
CA LEU A 144 14.26 -10.28 -2.45
C LEU A 144 13.48 -10.92 -3.59
N LYS A 145 13.43 -12.25 -3.58
CA LYS A 145 12.49 -13.04 -4.36
C LYS A 145 11.22 -13.26 -3.54
N SER A 146 10.09 -13.38 -4.22
CA SER A 146 8.81 -13.70 -3.61
C SER A 146 8.04 -14.68 -4.48
N VAL A 147 7.17 -15.45 -3.86
CA VAL A 147 6.16 -16.27 -4.53
C VAL A 147 4.78 -15.74 -4.17
N GLY A 148 3.79 -15.97 -5.01
CA GLY A 148 2.43 -15.47 -4.81
C GLY A 148 2.34 -13.94 -4.96
N ILE A 149 1.31 -13.33 -4.37
CA ILE A 149 1.08 -11.87 -4.41
C ILE A 149 1.77 -11.23 -3.21
N PRO A 150 2.89 -10.51 -3.41
CA PRO A 150 3.58 -9.81 -2.33
C PRO A 150 2.88 -8.50 -2.01
N ASN A 151 2.51 -8.35 -0.74
CA ASN A 151 1.76 -7.23 -0.18
C ASN A 151 2.27 -6.85 1.22
N GLY A 152 1.63 -5.89 1.85
CA GLY A 152 1.76 -5.53 3.26
C GLY A 152 3.16 -5.13 3.69
N THR A 153 3.91 -4.48 2.81
CA THR A 153 5.25 -3.97 3.14
C THR A 153 5.14 -2.88 4.20
N ALA A 154 5.89 -3.02 5.30
CA ALA A 154 5.94 -2.02 6.36
C ALA A 154 7.25 -2.12 7.15
N PHE A 155 7.57 -1.05 7.90
CA PHE A 155 8.79 -0.98 8.73
C PHE A 155 8.43 -0.60 10.16
N SER A 156 9.12 -1.21 11.15
CA SER A 156 8.93 -0.85 12.55
C SER A 156 9.32 0.61 12.82
N PRO A 157 8.75 1.24 13.88
CA PRO A 157 9.03 2.64 14.20
C PRO A 157 10.52 2.93 14.45
N ASP A 158 11.25 1.96 14.97
CA ASP A 158 12.70 2.05 15.21
C ASP A 158 13.57 1.70 13.99
N GLY A 159 12.92 1.30 12.87
CA GLY A 159 13.58 0.93 11.62
C GLY A 159 14.40 -0.36 11.67
N LYS A 160 14.20 -1.21 12.67
CA LYS A 160 14.96 -2.46 12.83
C LYS A 160 14.26 -3.70 12.26
N LEU A 161 12.99 -3.58 11.94
CA LEU A 161 12.20 -4.68 11.39
C LEU A 161 11.52 -4.25 10.08
N MET A 162 11.48 -5.18 9.14
CA MET A 162 10.69 -5.08 7.92
C MET A 162 9.65 -6.19 7.94
N TYR A 163 8.44 -5.87 7.47
CA TYR A 163 7.35 -6.81 7.33
C TYR A 163 6.93 -6.92 5.87
N ARG A 164 6.41 -8.08 5.48
CA ARG A 164 5.69 -8.29 4.22
C ARG A 164 4.60 -9.34 4.40
N ALA A 165 3.52 -9.20 3.68
CA ALA A 165 2.48 -10.21 3.59
C ALA A 165 2.59 -11.00 2.27
N GLN A 166 2.08 -12.20 2.27
CA GLN A 166 1.85 -13.03 1.08
C GLN A 166 0.37 -13.43 1.07
N SER A 167 -0.36 -12.90 0.11
CA SER A 167 -1.83 -12.96 0.14
C SER A 167 -2.37 -14.38 0.11
N GLU A 168 -1.92 -15.23 -0.82
CA GLU A 168 -2.47 -16.58 -1.00
C GLU A 168 -2.17 -17.51 0.18
N SER A 169 -0.99 -17.41 0.78
CA SER A 169 -0.62 -18.20 1.97
C SER A 169 -1.21 -17.63 3.26
N ARG A 170 -1.76 -16.44 3.21
CA ARG A 170 -2.28 -15.68 4.36
C ARG A 170 -1.23 -15.43 5.46
N GLN A 171 0.05 -15.45 5.09
CA GLN A 171 1.16 -15.28 6.02
C GLN A 171 1.72 -13.86 5.97
N VAL A 172 2.11 -13.38 7.14
CA VAL A 172 2.95 -12.19 7.30
C VAL A 172 4.31 -12.65 7.79
N PHE A 173 5.36 -12.20 7.12
CA PHE A 173 6.76 -12.46 7.47
C PHE A 173 7.40 -11.21 8.05
N GLN A 174 8.39 -11.42 8.91
CA GLN A 174 9.19 -10.39 9.53
C GLN A 174 10.67 -10.66 9.25
N TYR A 175 11.42 -9.60 9.05
CA TYR A 175 12.87 -9.61 8.86
C TYR A 175 13.53 -8.70 9.88
N ASP A 176 14.76 -9.05 10.30
CA ASP A 176 15.66 -8.05 10.85
C ASP A 176 16.06 -7.10 9.70
N TYR A 177 16.04 -5.81 9.96
CA TYR A 177 16.31 -4.81 8.96
C TYR A 177 17.45 -3.90 9.37
N ASP A 178 18.54 -3.93 8.60
CA ASP A 178 19.62 -2.98 8.74
C ASP A 178 19.26 -1.67 8.03
N LEU A 179 18.85 -0.68 8.82
CA LEU A 179 18.42 0.62 8.29
C LEU A 179 19.59 1.39 7.63
N ASP A 180 20.84 1.14 7.96
CA ASP A 180 21.97 1.87 7.35
C ASP A 180 22.24 1.37 5.93
N THR A 181 22.22 0.06 5.73
CA THR A 181 22.44 -0.56 4.42
C THR A 181 21.16 -0.80 3.64
N GLY A 182 20.00 -0.83 4.31
CA GLY A 182 18.70 -1.22 3.73
C GLY A 182 18.64 -2.72 3.42
N THR A 183 19.23 -3.56 4.25
CA THR A 183 19.33 -5.00 3.99
C THR A 183 18.44 -5.78 4.96
N PRO A 184 17.41 -6.51 4.46
CA PRO A 184 16.65 -7.44 5.27
C PRO A 184 17.40 -8.76 5.43
N SER A 185 17.26 -9.38 6.60
CA SER A 185 17.84 -10.67 6.94
C SER A 185 16.96 -11.44 7.93
N ASN A 186 17.28 -12.71 8.19
CA ASN A 186 16.60 -13.52 9.20
C ASN A 186 15.08 -13.56 9.01
N GLU A 187 14.61 -13.94 7.81
CA GLU A 187 13.18 -14.12 7.53
C GLU A 187 12.56 -15.11 8.50
N ARG A 188 11.41 -14.74 9.06
CA ARG A 188 10.63 -15.59 9.96
C ARG A 188 9.14 -15.30 9.84
N ALA A 189 8.31 -16.31 10.13
CA ALA A 189 6.88 -16.10 10.25
C ALA A 189 6.59 -15.15 11.41
N PHE A 190 5.71 -14.18 11.17
CA PHE A 190 5.25 -13.22 12.17
C PHE A 190 3.80 -13.50 12.57
N ALA A 191 2.90 -13.59 11.59
CA ALA A 191 1.48 -13.80 11.84
C ALA A 191 0.83 -14.56 10.68
N THR A 192 -0.34 -15.15 10.93
CA THR A 192 -1.18 -15.74 9.89
C THR A 192 -2.57 -15.16 9.99
N ILE A 193 -3.12 -14.69 8.89
CA ILE A 193 -4.51 -14.24 8.81
C ILE A 193 -5.41 -15.48 8.86
N PRO A 194 -6.32 -15.61 9.85
CA PRO A 194 -7.26 -16.71 9.88
C PRO A 194 -8.11 -16.76 8.61
N GLU A 195 -8.30 -17.97 8.06
CA GLU A 195 -8.99 -18.19 6.77
C GLU A 195 -10.38 -17.53 6.71
N ARG A 196 -11.09 -17.56 7.84
CA ARG A 196 -12.42 -16.95 7.98
C ARG A 196 -12.47 -15.44 7.71
N TYR A 197 -11.34 -14.75 7.71
CA TYR A 197 -11.25 -13.32 7.44
C TYR A 197 -10.86 -13.02 6.00
N GLY A 198 -10.11 -13.89 5.31
CA GLY A 198 -9.66 -13.68 3.94
C GLY A 198 -8.15 -13.64 3.79
N MET A 199 -7.66 -12.82 2.89
CA MET A 199 -6.26 -12.71 2.49
C MET A 199 -5.71 -11.34 2.88
N PRO A 200 -4.46 -11.25 3.43
CA PRO A 200 -3.82 -9.96 3.70
C PRO A 200 -3.51 -9.23 2.39
N ASP A 201 -3.62 -7.91 2.44
CA ASP A 201 -3.28 -7.00 1.36
C ASP A 201 -2.33 -5.90 1.91
N GLY A 202 -2.54 -4.63 1.62
CA GLY A 202 -1.68 -3.54 2.06
C GLY A 202 -1.72 -3.29 3.57
N ALA A 203 -0.64 -2.79 4.13
CA ALA A 203 -0.47 -2.66 5.58
C ALA A 203 0.24 -1.37 6.00
N THR A 204 0.16 -1.09 7.30
CA THR A 204 0.91 -0.03 7.99
C THR A 204 1.28 -0.46 9.41
N ILE A 205 2.13 0.32 10.09
CA ILE A 205 2.54 0.10 11.49
C ILE A 205 2.07 1.28 12.35
N ASP A 206 1.59 1.00 13.56
CA ASP A 206 1.35 2.07 14.53
C ASP A 206 2.61 2.42 15.35
N ALA A 207 2.55 3.50 16.10
CA ALA A 207 3.67 3.99 16.91
C ALA A 207 4.08 3.03 18.04
N ASP A 208 3.21 2.10 18.41
CA ASP A 208 3.48 1.05 19.39
C ASP A 208 4.12 -0.20 18.74
N GLY A 209 4.33 -0.19 17.41
CA GLY A 209 4.92 -1.27 16.64
C GLY A 209 3.94 -2.39 16.25
N ALA A 210 2.64 -2.17 16.41
CA ALA A 210 1.64 -3.16 15.98
C ALA A 210 1.36 -3.03 14.46
N TYR A 211 1.21 -4.18 13.81
CA TYR A 211 1.01 -4.30 12.38
C TYR A 211 -0.49 -4.28 12.05
N TRP A 212 -0.91 -3.33 11.23
CA TRP A 212 -2.28 -3.18 10.73
C TRP A 212 -2.33 -3.54 9.27
N VAL A 213 -3.18 -4.48 8.92
CA VAL A 213 -3.26 -5.01 7.55
C VAL A 213 -4.71 -5.04 7.07
N ALA A 214 -4.92 -4.56 5.85
CA ALA A 214 -6.15 -4.78 5.13
C ALA A 214 -6.31 -6.27 4.81
N VAL A 215 -7.53 -6.75 4.89
CA VAL A 215 -7.86 -8.14 4.62
C VAL A 215 -8.99 -8.20 3.61
N ALA A 216 -8.66 -8.65 2.41
CA ALA A 216 -9.62 -8.84 1.33
C ALA A 216 -10.30 -10.20 1.44
N ALA A 217 -11.63 -10.21 1.29
CA ALA A 217 -12.39 -11.44 1.15
C ALA A 217 -12.40 -11.87 -0.33
N PRO A 218 -11.80 -13.01 -0.69
CA PRO A 218 -11.78 -13.47 -2.08
C PRO A 218 -13.17 -13.91 -2.53
N PRO A 219 -13.43 -13.98 -3.85
CA PRO A 219 -14.67 -14.53 -4.39
C PRO A 219 -14.99 -15.93 -3.81
N GLY A 220 -16.22 -16.10 -3.32
CA GLY A 220 -16.63 -17.34 -2.64
C GLY A 220 -16.16 -17.48 -1.18
N GLY A 221 -15.43 -16.52 -0.67
CA GLY A 221 -14.98 -16.41 0.71
C GLY A 221 -15.99 -15.70 1.62
N PRO A 222 -15.52 -15.06 2.71
CA PRO A 222 -16.34 -14.29 3.62
C PRO A 222 -17.11 -13.17 2.87
N PRO A 223 -18.31 -12.78 3.33
CA PRO A 223 -19.11 -11.76 2.66
C PRO A 223 -18.51 -10.34 2.79
N THR A 224 -17.63 -10.15 3.76
CA THR A 224 -16.99 -8.85 4.06
C THR A 224 -15.51 -9.05 4.35
N GLY A 225 -14.72 -8.07 3.91
CA GLY A 225 -13.33 -7.92 4.33
C GLY A 225 -13.21 -7.11 5.62
N GLY A 226 -12.01 -6.70 5.96
CA GLY A 226 -11.79 -5.93 7.17
C GLY A 226 -10.35 -5.45 7.34
N VAL A 227 -10.06 -5.02 8.55
CA VAL A 227 -8.71 -4.64 8.98
C VAL A 227 -8.33 -5.47 10.21
N ALA A 228 -7.21 -6.16 10.13
CA ALA A 228 -6.62 -6.88 11.25
C ALA A 228 -5.50 -6.05 11.89
N ARG A 229 -5.43 -6.06 13.23
CA ARG A 229 -4.30 -5.53 13.99
C ARG A 229 -3.60 -6.67 14.71
N PHE A 230 -2.30 -6.78 14.52
CA PHE A 230 -1.44 -7.71 15.23
C PHE A 230 -0.50 -6.95 16.16
N THR A 231 -0.38 -7.42 17.40
CA THR A 231 0.59 -6.89 18.36
C THR A 231 2.02 -7.13 17.88
N PRO A 232 3.03 -6.42 18.43
CA PRO A 232 4.44 -6.61 18.01
C PRO A 232 4.97 -8.04 18.16
N ASP A 233 4.33 -8.87 18.97
CA ASP A 233 4.64 -10.31 19.12
C ASP A 233 3.81 -11.22 18.19
N GLY A 234 3.09 -10.65 17.20
CA GLY A 234 2.38 -11.37 16.16
C GLY A 234 1.01 -11.95 16.56
N LYS A 235 0.45 -11.56 17.70
CA LYS A 235 -0.88 -12.01 18.13
C LYS A 235 -1.97 -11.11 17.55
N LEU A 236 -3.04 -11.73 17.05
CA LEU A 236 -4.21 -11.00 16.61
C LEU A 236 -4.87 -10.30 17.82
N ASP A 237 -4.80 -8.97 17.82
CA ASP A 237 -5.44 -8.12 18.83
C ASP A 237 -6.87 -7.78 18.45
N ARG A 238 -7.11 -7.46 17.18
CA ARG A 238 -8.40 -6.98 16.70
C ARG A 238 -8.65 -7.31 15.25
N PHE A 239 -9.91 -7.52 14.91
CA PHE A 239 -10.41 -7.52 13.55
C PHE A 239 -11.61 -6.59 13.46
N VAL A 240 -11.57 -5.62 12.55
CA VAL A 240 -12.65 -4.67 12.30
C VAL A 240 -13.25 -5.00 10.93
N ASN A 241 -14.53 -5.40 10.89
CA ASN A 241 -15.23 -5.67 9.65
C ASN A 241 -15.53 -4.36 8.89
N LEU A 242 -15.41 -4.41 7.57
CA LEU A 242 -15.94 -3.40 6.66
C LEU A 242 -17.21 -3.93 5.96
N PRO A 243 -18.13 -3.05 5.51
CA PRO A 243 -19.35 -3.50 4.83
C PRO A 243 -19.10 -3.98 3.38
N VAL A 244 -17.87 -4.13 2.96
CA VAL A 244 -17.43 -4.50 1.60
C VAL A 244 -16.39 -5.60 1.63
N PRO A 245 -16.32 -6.47 0.61
CA PRO A 245 -15.41 -7.61 0.63
C PRO A 245 -13.94 -7.23 0.34
N PHE A 246 -13.67 -6.35 -0.62
CA PHE A 246 -12.31 -6.04 -1.03
C PHE A 246 -11.77 -4.81 -0.31
N VAL A 247 -11.12 -5.03 0.81
CA VAL A 247 -10.35 -4.04 1.57
C VAL A 247 -8.88 -4.20 1.16
N THR A 248 -8.29 -3.14 0.60
CA THR A 248 -7.04 -3.23 -0.15
C THR A 248 -5.84 -2.72 0.65
N MET A 249 -5.92 -1.53 1.26
CA MET A 249 -4.81 -1.00 2.04
C MET A 249 -5.28 -0.07 3.15
N VAL A 250 -4.41 0.20 4.11
CA VAL A 250 -4.66 1.07 5.26
C VAL A 250 -3.52 2.06 5.46
N ALA A 251 -3.84 3.28 5.91
CA ALA A 251 -2.86 4.28 6.32
C ALA A 251 -3.39 5.14 7.47
N PHE A 252 -2.52 5.44 8.41
CA PHE A 252 -2.82 6.42 9.45
C PHE A 252 -2.72 7.84 8.91
N GLY A 253 -3.66 8.69 9.32
CA GLY A 253 -3.70 10.10 8.94
C GLY A 253 -4.46 10.95 9.96
N GLY A 254 -4.86 12.14 9.53
CA GLY A 254 -5.46 13.14 10.41
C GLY A 254 -4.43 13.90 11.24
N PRO A 255 -4.84 14.96 11.95
CA PRO A 255 -3.91 15.86 12.66
C PRO A 255 -3.03 15.16 13.70
N ASN A 256 -3.54 14.08 14.30
CA ASN A 256 -2.84 13.32 15.35
C ASN A 256 -2.40 11.93 14.88
N LEU A 257 -2.52 11.63 13.58
CA LEU A 257 -2.27 10.29 13.01
C LEU A 257 -3.09 9.20 13.72
N SER A 258 -4.31 9.48 14.15
CA SER A 258 -5.21 8.53 14.84
C SER A 258 -6.42 8.12 14.00
N THR A 259 -6.60 8.72 12.85
CA THR A 259 -7.59 8.31 11.86
C THR A 259 -6.97 7.27 10.93
N LEU A 260 -7.53 6.08 10.85
CA LEU A 260 -7.11 5.07 9.89
C LEU A 260 -7.97 5.21 8.62
N TYR A 261 -7.35 5.59 7.51
CA TYR A 261 -7.95 5.59 6.19
C TYR A 261 -7.81 4.22 5.55
N ILE A 262 -8.83 3.80 4.81
CA ILE A 262 -8.97 2.44 4.31
C ILE A 262 -9.45 2.52 2.86
N THR A 263 -8.64 2.04 1.94
CA THR A 263 -9.03 1.90 0.54
C THR A 263 -9.73 0.58 0.30
N THR A 264 -10.63 0.56 -0.68
CA THR A 264 -11.38 -0.62 -1.09
C THR A 264 -11.49 -0.71 -2.60
N ALA A 265 -11.84 -1.88 -3.12
CA ALA A 265 -11.98 -2.11 -4.53
C ALA A 265 -13.38 -2.60 -4.88
N ARG A 266 -13.84 -2.19 -6.08
CA ARG A 266 -15.07 -2.68 -6.69
C ARG A 266 -14.82 -3.90 -7.56
N LEU A 267 -13.74 -3.87 -8.38
CA LEU A 267 -13.31 -4.95 -9.25
C LEU A 267 -14.45 -5.59 -10.05
N GLU A 268 -15.20 -4.78 -10.83
CA GLU A 268 -16.39 -5.24 -11.57
C GLU A 268 -16.13 -6.47 -12.42
N GLN A 269 -14.94 -6.60 -13.00
CA GLN A 269 -14.55 -7.77 -13.79
C GLN A 269 -14.56 -9.09 -12.99
N PHE A 270 -14.32 -9.04 -11.66
CA PHE A 270 -14.34 -10.21 -10.78
C PHE A 270 -15.61 -10.29 -9.94
N MET A 271 -16.27 -9.17 -9.72
CA MET A 271 -17.50 -9.04 -8.94
C MET A 271 -18.52 -8.14 -9.66
N PRO A 272 -19.21 -8.65 -10.69
CA PRO A 272 -20.19 -7.86 -11.44
C PRO A 272 -21.34 -7.29 -10.58
N GLN A 273 -21.58 -7.89 -9.41
CA GLN A 273 -22.58 -7.47 -8.43
C GLN A 273 -21.92 -6.99 -7.14
N ALA A 274 -20.87 -6.16 -7.24
CA ALA A 274 -20.22 -5.58 -6.08
C ALA A 274 -21.24 -4.86 -5.19
N PRO A 275 -21.18 -5.06 -3.85
CA PRO A 275 -22.12 -4.43 -2.93
C PRO A 275 -21.99 -2.91 -2.95
N GLU A 276 -23.03 -2.24 -2.45
CA GLU A 276 -23.00 -0.79 -2.23
C GLU A 276 -21.82 -0.43 -1.33
N GLY A 277 -21.11 0.64 -1.67
CA GLY A 277 -19.90 1.07 -0.95
C GLY A 277 -18.60 0.41 -1.39
N ALA A 278 -18.63 -0.64 -2.23
CA ALA A 278 -17.41 -1.22 -2.81
C ALA A 278 -16.67 -0.17 -3.67
N GLY A 279 -15.34 -0.06 -3.47
CA GLY A 279 -14.51 0.94 -4.11
C GLY A 279 -14.55 2.33 -3.46
N ASN A 280 -15.27 2.51 -2.36
CA ASN A 280 -15.28 3.76 -1.62
C ASN A 280 -14.06 3.86 -0.69
N LEU A 281 -13.72 5.10 -0.32
CA LEU A 281 -12.75 5.37 0.72
C LEU A 281 -13.46 5.41 2.08
N PHE A 282 -12.95 4.60 3.00
CA PHE A 282 -13.43 4.58 4.38
C PHE A 282 -12.41 5.19 5.33
N ALA A 283 -12.88 5.61 6.51
CA ALA A 283 -12.02 6.01 7.60
C ALA A 283 -12.64 5.60 8.95
N MET A 284 -11.80 5.37 9.94
CA MET A 284 -12.23 5.17 11.32
C MET A 284 -11.25 5.83 12.30
N GLU A 285 -11.79 6.35 13.41
CA GLU A 285 -10.94 6.77 14.51
C GLU A 285 -10.44 5.55 15.28
N THR A 286 -9.19 5.62 15.73
CA THR A 286 -8.58 4.58 16.55
C THR A 286 -8.06 5.12 17.87
N ALA A 287 -7.80 4.24 18.84
CA ALA A 287 -7.09 4.59 20.08
C ALA A 287 -5.56 4.63 19.88
N HIS A 288 -5.09 4.23 18.71
CA HIS A 288 -3.67 4.16 18.35
C HIS A 288 -3.28 5.30 17.43
N ARG A 289 -2.00 5.54 17.33
CA ARG A 289 -1.42 6.54 16.43
C ARG A 289 -0.47 5.86 15.46
N GLY A 290 -0.53 6.27 14.21
CA GLY A 290 0.47 5.88 13.22
C GLY A 290 1.76 6.68 13.37
N ILE A 291 2.67 6.39 12.48
CA ILE A 291 3.88 7.18 12.23
C ILE A 291 3.73 7.92 10.90
N ALA A 292 4.35 9.08 10.78
CA ALA A 292 4.34 9.81 9.51
C ALA A 292 5.06 8.98 8.44
N GLU A 293 4.44 8.87 7.26
CA GLU A 293 5.04 8.17 6.12
C GLU A 293 6.36 8.85 5.72
N PRO A 294 7.48 8.12 5.67
CA PRO A 294 8.74 8.67 5.19
C PRO A 294 8.64 9.07 3.72
N LYS A 295 9.34 10.15 3.36
CA LYS A 295 9.39 10.61 1.97
C LYS A 295 10.53 9.95 1.21
N VAL A 296 10.29 9.55 -0.03
CA VAL A 296 11.36 9.07 -0.91
C VAL A 296 12.30 10.23 -1.24
N LYS A 297 13.59 9.94 -1.30
CA LYS A 297 14.58 10.92 -1.76
C LYS A 297 14.52 11.06 -3.27
N GLN A 298 14.11 12.20 -3.77
CA GLN A 298 14.05 12.48 -5.20
C GLN A 298 15.40 12.28 -5.90
N ALA A 299 16.49 12.51 -5.19
CA ALA A 299 17.83 12.27 -5.71
C ALA A 299 18.07 10.83 -6.19
N PHE A 300 17.30 9.85 -5.71
CA PHE A 300 17.41 8.45 -6.12
C PHE A 300 16.83 8.16 -7.51
N LEU A 301 16.03 9.07 -8.06
CA LEU A 301 15.50 8.97 -9.43
C LEU A 301 16.52 9.39 -10.50
N LYS A 302 17.61 10.05 -10.10
CA LYS A 302 18.65 10.46 -11.04
C LYS A 302 19.49 9.24 -11.39
N ARG A 303 19.66 8.99 -12.71
CA ARG A 303 20.62 7.99 -13.17
C ARG A 303 22.01 8.35 -12.62
N PRO A 304 22.78 7.38 -12.10
CA PRO A 304 24.20 7.62 -11.88
C PRO A 304 24.80 8.09 -13.23
N SER A 305 25.44 9.23 -13.20
CA SER A 305 26.15 9.84 -14.33
C SER A 305 27.29 8.95 -14.81
#